data_f572bb6798d703e76d654f8e98fe0445
#
_entry.id   f572bb6798d703e76d654f8e98fe0445
#
_cell.length_a   1.000
_cell.length_b   1.000
_cell.length_c   1.000
_cell.angle_alpha   90.00
_cell.angle_beta   90.00
_cell.angle_gamma   90.00
#
_symmetry.space_group_name_H-M   'P 1'
#
loop_
_entity.id
_entity.type
_entity.pdbx_description
1 polymer ?
#
loop_
_entity_poly.entity_id
_entity_poly.type
_entity_poly.pdbx_seq_one_letter_code
_entity_poly.pdbx_strand_id
1 'polypeptide(L)'
;MAANLNHIVLVDDNETTSFLNNRLLGRLAVANQVSTFARADEAFEQLWGEQDSNGRPPAPDLVFVDLKMPGVSGFEFLELYNALPQPVQEQTVMAVLTTSMHGADTARVAQYPNVEYLTKPLTEEKLQRLLSKRFDLKLNLTPTK
;
A
#
# COMPACT_ATOMS: atom_id res chain seq x y z
N MET A 1 -0.91 -7.02 -22.95
CA MET A 1 -0.89 -5.75 -22.23
C MET A 1 -0.43 -5.94 -20.82
N ALA A 2 0.39 -5.05 -20.35
CA ALA A 2 0.81 -5.11 -18.96
C ALA A 2 -0.39 -4.80 -18.06
N ALA A 3 -0.52 -5.57 -17.00
CA ALA A 3 -1.50 -5.27 -15.97
C ALA A 3 -1.04 -4.04 -15.23
N ASN A 4 -1.91 -3.05 -15.08
CA ASN A 4 -1.54 -1.91 -14.25
C ASN A 4 -2.74 -1.37 -13.48
N LEU A 5 -2.41 -0.80 -12.36
CA LEU A 5 -3.34 -0.09 -11.50
C LEU A 5 -3.25 1.39 -11.82
N ASN A 6 -4.20 2.16 -11.36
CA ASN A 6 -4.15 3.61 -11.56
C ASN A 6 -3.18 4.27 -10.60
N HIS A 7 -3.24 3.91 -9.33
CA HIS A 7 -2.47 4.63 -8.31
C HIS A 7 -2.08 3.71 -7.16
N ILE A 8 -0.79 3.68 -6.86
CA ILE A 8 -0.25 2.98 -5.69
C ILE A 8 0.36 4.02 -4.76
N VAL A 9 0.14 3.86 -3.47
CA VAL A 9 0.68 4.76 -2.44
C VAL A 9 1.63 3.98 -1.54
N LEU A 10 2.78 4.58 -1.26
CA LEU A 10 3.78 4.03 -0.34
C LEU A 10 3.86 4.93 0.88
N VAL A 11 3.62 4.38 2.06
CA VAL A 11 3.68 5.13 3.32
C VAL A 11 4.80 4.54 4.16
N ASP A 12 5.93 5.22 4.22
CA ASP A 12 7.13 4.72 4.89
C ASP A 12 8.05 5.91 5.14
N ASP A 13 8.56 6.05 6.37
CA ASP A 13 9.44 7.14 6.70
C ASP A 13 10.90 6.91 6.24
N ASN A 14 11.21 5.72 5.77
CA ASN A 14 12.54 5.40 5.26
C ASN A 14 12.64 5.76 3.79
N GLU A 15 13.40 6.80 3.50
CA GLU A 15 13.54 7.30 2.13
C GLU A 15 14.14 6.27 1.17
N THR A 16 15.12 5.51 1.66
CA THR A 16 15.75 4.48 0.84
C THR A 16 14.76 3.39 0.45
N THR A 17 13.96 2.93 1.40
CA THR A 17 12.95 1.93 1.14
C THR A 17 11.93 2.44 0.13
N SER A 18 11.44 3.66 0.32
CA SER A 18 10.47 4.26 -0.60
C SER A 18 11.05 4.41 -1.99
N PHE A 19 12.30 4.83 -2.08
CA PHE A 19 12.98 4.97 -3.37
C PHE A 19 13.07 3.62 -4.11
N LEU A 20 13.50 2.58 -3.39
CA LEU A 20 13.66 1.26 -3.99
C LEU A 20 12.32 0.66 -4.41
N ASN A 21 11.30 0.84 -3.59
CA ASN A 21 9.96 0.34 -3.91
C ASN A 21 9.37 1.09 -5.11
N ASN A 22 9.53 2.40 -5.13
CA ASN A 22 9.07 3.21 -6.25
C ASN A 22 9.76 2.77 -7.55
N ARG A 23 11.06 2.52 -7.47
CA ARG A 23 11.83 2.07 -8.62
C ARG A 23 11.35 0.70 -9.12
N LEU A 24 11.10 -0.22 -8.20
CA LEU A 24 10.59 -1.54 -8.56
C LEU A 24 9.23 -1.45 -9.25
N LEU A 25 8.32 -0.67 -8.68
CA LEU A 25 6.98 -0.51 -9.25
C LEU A 25 7.03 0.15 -10.63
N GLY A 26 7.92 1.12 -10.79
CA GLY A 26 8.10 1.78 -12.08
C GLY A 26 8.68 0.86 -13.14
N ARG A 27 9.66 0.06 -12.76
CA ARG A 27 10.30 -0.89 -13.66
C ARG A 27 9.30 -1.93 -14.16
N LEU A 28 8.39 -2.36 -13.29
CA LEU A 28 7.39 -3.36 -13.64
C LEU A 28 6.14 -2.75 -14.27
N ALA A 29 6.07 -1.43 -14.34
CA ALA A 29 4.94 -0.70 -14.90
C ALA A 29 3.61 -1.13 -14.28
N VAL A 30 3.60 -1.28 -12.95
CA VAL A 30 2.45 -1.81 -12.22
C VAL A 30 1.32 -0.79 -12.14
N ALA A 31 1.66 0.49 -12.06
CA ALA A 31 0.67 1.54 -11.87
C ALA A 31 0.99 2.76 -12.72
N ASN A 32 -0.05 3.50 -13.05
CA ASN A 32 0.11 4.77 -13.78
C ASN A 32 0.77 5.83 -12.90
N GLN A 33 0.53 5.78 -11.59
CA GLN A 33 1.05 6.77 -10.66
C GLN A 33 1.44 6.07 -9.36
N VAL A 34 2.59 6.46 -8.80
CA VAL A 34 3.02 6.03 -7.48
C VAL A 34 3.31 7.27 -6.65
N SER A 35 2.68 7.37 -5.49
CA SER A 35 2.89 8.47 -4.55
C SER A 35 3.55 7.95 -3.30
N THR A 36 4.42 8.75 -2.68
CA THR A 36 5.10 8.36 -1.45
C THR A 36 4.81 9.39 -0.37
N PHE A 37 4.62 8.90 0.84
CA PHE A 37 4.43 9.74 2.03
C PHE A 37 5.35 9.24 3.12
N ALA A 38 6.01 10.16 3.79
CA ALA A 38 6.89 9.81 4.91
C ALA A 38 6.14 9.74 6.23
N ARG A 39 4.87 10.18 6.26
CA ARG A 39 4.06 10.23 7.48
C ARG A 39 2.67 9.65 7.20
N ALA A 40 2.21 8.83 8.14
CA ALA A 40 0.90 8.19 8.01
C ALA A 40 -0.26 9.19 8.11
N ASP A 41 -0.15 10.17 9.02
CA ASP A 41 -1.21 11.17 9.19
C ASP A 41 -1.39 12.01 7.93
N GLU A 42 -0.29 12.40 7.31
CA GLU A 42 -0.33 13.17 6.06
C GLU A 42 -0.94 12.33 4.94
N ALA A 43 -0.54 11.06 4.85
CA ALA A 43 -1.08 10.17 3.83
C ALA A 43 -2.57 9.99 3.99
N PHE A 44 -3.04 9.76 5.20
CA PHE A 44 -4.46 9.55 5.45
C PHE A 44 -5.27 10.80 5.08
N GLU A 45 -4.78 11.97 5.48
CA GLU A 45 -5.45 13.23 5.17
C GLU A 45 -5.56 13.47 3.68
N GLN A 46 -4.50 13.19 2.94
CA GLN A 46 -4.50 13.36 1.49
C GLN A 46 -5.43 12.39 0.79
N LEU A 47 -5.52 11.17 1.29
CA LEU A 47 -6.30 10.13 0.63
C LEU A 47 -7.78 10.17 1.03
N TRP A 48 -8.07 10.43 2.30
CA TRP A 48 -9.44 10.32 2.81
C TRP A 48 -9.86 11.46 3.73
N GLY A 49 -9.09 12.54 3.79
CA GLY A 49 -9.42 13.68 4.62
C GLY A 49 -10.58 14.49 4.04
N GLU A 50 -10.80 15.66 4.61
CA GLU A 50 -11.86 16.54 4.16
C GLU A 50 -11.66 16.92 2.69
N GLN A 51 -12.75 16.93 1.95
CA GLN A 51 -12.71 17.32 0.55
C GLN A 51 -12.80 18.83 0.44
N ASP A 52 -12.08 19.37 -0.53
CA ASP A 52 -12.25 20.77 -0.89
C ASP A 52 -13.42 20.90 -1.88
N SER A 53 -13.61 22.09 -2.40
CA SER A 53 -14.72 22.37 -3.34
C SER A 53 -14.61 21.58 -4.63
N ASN A 54 -13.44 21.04 -4.94
CA ASN A 54 -13.23 20.26 -6.16
C ASN A 54 -13.49 18.76 -5.94
N GLY A 55 -13.76 18.37 -4.71
CA GLY A 55 -14.00 16.99 -4.39
C GLY A 55 -12.71 16.22 -4.13
N ARG A 56 -12.88 14.95 -3.79
CA ARG A 56 -11.76 14.06 -3.46
C ARG A 56 -11.20 13.44 -4.74
N PRO A 57 -9.87 13.36 -4.86
CA PRO A 57 -9.30 12.59 -5.96
C PRO A 57 -9.71 11.13 -5.85
N PRO A 58 -9.64 10.38 -6.94
CA PRO A 58 -9.96 8.95 -6.89
C PRO A 58 -9.11 8.24 -5.84
N ALA A 59 -9.71 7.28 -5.14
CA ALA A 59 -9.00 6.50 -4.15
C ALA A 59 -7.88 5.69 -4.83
N PRO A 60 -6.75 5.47 -4.13
CA PRO A 60 -5.71 4.62 -4.69
C PRO A 60 -6.19 3.17 -4.74
N ASP A 61 -5.61 2.40 -5.66
CA ASP A 61 -5.93 0.99 -5.76
C ASP A 61 -5.25 0.18 -4.66
N LEU A 62 -4.05 0.59 -4.29
CA LEU A 62 -3.22 -0.17 -3.36
C LEU A 62 -2.38 0.78 -2.52
N VAL A 63 -2.33 0.53 -1.22
CA VAL A 63 -1.49 1.29 -0.29
C VAL A 63 -0.59 0.30 0.44
N PHE A 64 0.72 0.57 0.41
CA PHE A 64 1.69 -0.13 1.25
C PHE A 64 2.02 0.76 2.43
N VAL A 65 1.92 0.24 3.64
CA VAL A 65 2.19 1.02 4.85
C VAL A 65 3.13 0.25 5.78
N ASP A 66 4.14 0.96 6.30
CA ASP A 66 5.02 0.38 7.32
C ASP A 66 4.38 0.52 8.68
N LEU A 67 4.53 -0.50 9.52
CA LEU A 67 3.96 -0.47 10.88
C LEU A 67 4.72 0.45 11.82
N LYS A 68 6.03 0.56 11.61
CA LYS A 68 6.89 1.28 12.57
C LYS A 68 7.36 2.60 12.00
N MET A 69 6.63 3.65 12.34
CA MET A 69 6.97 5.01 11.93
C MET A 69 6.79 5.94 13.13
N PRO A 70 7.57 7.01 13.21
CA PRO A 70 7.39 8.00 14.28
C PRO A 70 6.07 8.74 14.09
N GLY A 71 5.50 9.21 15.19
CA GLY A 71 4.21 9.91 15.16
C GLY A 71 3.07 8.94 15.02
N VAL A 72 2.21 9.15 14.04
CA VAL A 72 1.11 8.22 13.75
C VAL A 72 1.69 6.95 13.15
N SER A 73 1.57 5.84 13.87
CA SER A 73 2.14 4.57 13.44
C SER A 73 1.29 3.92 12.34
N GLY A 74 1.87 2.89 11.74
CA GLY A 74 1.13 2.11 10.75
C GLY A 74 -0.12 1.47 11.33
N PHE A 75 -0.10 1.07 12.59
CA PHE A 75 -1.30 0.52 13.24
C PHE A 75 -2.39 1.57 13.35
N GLU A 76 -2.04 2.79 13.70
CA GLU A 76 -3.03 3.88 13.76
C GLU A 76 -3.61 4.16 12.38
N PHE A 77 -2.78 4.09 11.36
CA PHE A 77 -3.23 4.23 9.98
C PHE A 77 -4.25 3.14 9.62
N LEU A 78 -3.97 1.90 10.01
CA LEU A 78 -4.90 0.79 9.78
C LEU A 78 -6.22 0.97 10.52
N GLU A 79 -6.16 1.49 11.74
CA GLU A 79 -7.39 1.75 12.50
C GLU A 79 -8.22 2.83 11.83
N LEU A 80 -7.58 3.89 11.35
CA LEU A 80 -8.28 4.94 10.64
C LEU A 80 -8.90 4.42 9.35
N TYR A 81 -8.17 3.61 8.62
CA TYR A 81 -8.69 2.99 7.41
C TYR A 81 -9.88 2.08 7.72
N ASN A 82 -9.77 1.29 8.78
CA ASN A 82 -10.81 0.34 9.15
C ASN A 82 -12.08 1.05 9.65
N ALA A 83 -11.96 2.31 10.03
CA ALA A 83 -13.11 3.12 10.47
C ALA A 83 -13.81 3.80 9.29
N LEU A 84 -13.26 3.74 8.10
CA LEU A 84 -13.90 4.31 6.91
C LEU A 84 -15.16 3.51 6.55
N PRO A 85 -16.13 4.14 5.89
CA PRO A 85 -17.30 3.39 5.41
C PRO A 85 -16.89 2.23 4.52
N GLN A 86 -17.64 1.14 4.60
CA GLN A 86 -17.30 -0.08 3.86
C GLN A 86 -17.09 0.16 2.36
N PRO A 87 -17.94 0.94 1.67
CA PRO A 87 -17.70 1.18 0.24
C PRO A 87 -16.39 1.89 -0.05
N VAL A 88 -15.92 2.73 0.88
CA VAL A 88 -14.63 3.42 0.72
C VAL A 88 -13.48 2.44 0.92
N GLN A 89 -13.58 1.60 1.96
CA GLN A 89 -12.55 0.59 2.21
C GLN A 89 -12.37 -0.35 1.02
N GLU A 90 -13.45 -0.73 0.38
CA GLU A 90 -13.41 -1.68 -0.73
C GLU A 90 -12.73 -1.14 -1.97
N GLN A 91 -12.57 0.16 -2.07
CA GLN A 91 -11.91 0.77 -3.22
C GLN A 91 -10.39 0.66 -3.17
N THR A 92 -9.84 0.36 -2.00
CA THR A 92 -8.41 0.37 -1.80
C THR A 92 -7.95 -0.90 -1.08
N VAL A 93 -6.99 -1.59 -1.66
CA VAL A 93 -6.34 -2.71 -0.98
C VAL A 93 -5.26 -2.17 -0.08
N MET A 94 -5.29 -2.56 1.20
CA MET A 94 -4.29 -2.13 2.18
C MET A 94 -3.32 -3.26 2.42
N ALA A 95 -2.03 -3.00 2.28
CA ALA A 95 -0.98 -3.98 2.52
C ALA A 95 0.05 -3.42 3.49
N VAL A 96 0.32 -4.16 4.55
CA VAL A 96 1.40 -3.82 5.46
C VAL A 96 2.70 -4.35 4.87
N LEU A 97 3.71 -3.51 4.81
CA LEU A 97 5.04 -3.90 4.31
C LEU A 97 6.06 -3.46 5.36
N THR A 98 6.55 -4.42 6.14
CA THR A 98 7.34 -4.09 7.32
C THR A 98 8.46 -5.11 7.54
N THR A 99 9.47 -4.69 8.31
CA THR A 99 10.53 -5.61 8.74
C THR A 99 10.12 -6.38 9.99
N SER A 100 9.01 -6.01 10.64
CA SER A 100 8.59 -6.67 11.88
C SER A 100 8.18 -8.11 11.63
N MET A 101 8.77 -9.02 12.41
CA MET A 101 8.44 -10.43 12.37
C MET A 101 7.84 -10.89 13.70
N HIS A 102 7.48 -9.96 14.57
CA HIS A 102 6.90 -10.31 15.87
C HIS A 102 5.52 -10.91 15.72
N GLY A 103 5.28 -12.02 16.40
CA GLY A 103 3.99 -12.68 16.39
C GLY A 103 2.85 -11.77 16.84
N ALA A 104 3.13 -10.87 17.80
CA ALA A 104 2.13 -9.93 18.29
C ALA A 104 1.69 -8.97 17.17
N ASP A 105 2.64 -8.52 16.36
CA ASP A 105 2.33 -7.61 15.25
C ASP A 105 1.53 -8.32 14.15
N THR A 106 1.93 -9.54 13.80
CA THR A 106 1.21 -10.30 12.77
C THR A 106 -0.20 -10.64 13.24
N ALA A 107 -0.35 -11.00 14.52
CA ALA A 107 -1.66 -11.31 15.09
C ALA A 107 -2.55 -10.06 15.10
N ARG A 108 -1.98 -8.91 15.38
CA ARG A 108 -2.73 -7.67 15.40
C ARG A 108 -3.21 -7.28 13.99
N VAL A 109 -2.34 -7.42 12.99
CA VAL A 109 -2.72 -7.14 11.61
C VAL A 109 -3.80 -8.12 11.15
N ALA A 110 -3.72 -9.37 11.58
CA ALA A 110 -4.71 -10.39 11.19
C ALA A 110 -6.12 -10.06 11.64
N GLN A 111 -6.30 -9.13 12.58
CA GLN A 111 -7.62 -8.70 13.01
C GLN A 111 -8.30 -7.78 11.99
N TYR A 112 -7.56 -7.28 11.02
CA TYR A 112 -8.10 -6.41 9.97
C TYR A 112 -8.39 -7.26 8.74
N PRO A 113 -9.66 -7.53 8.41
CA PRO A 113 -9.99 -8.55 7.40
C PRO A 113 -9.53 -8.23 5.98
N ASN A 114 -9.37 -6.96 5.67
CA ASN A 114 -9.00 -6.56 4.31
C ASN A 114 -7.54 -6.18 4.14
N VAL A 115 -6.72 -6.43 5.15
CA VAL A 115 -5.33 -6.01 5.15
C VAL A 115 -4.41 -7.18 4.87
N GLU A 116 -3.50 -7.01 3.91
CA GLU A 116 -2.46 -8.00 3.60
C GLU A 116 -1.20 -7.70 4.39
N TYR A 117 -0.43 -8.73 4.70
CA TYR A 117 0.81 -8.58 5.44
C TYR A 117 1.98 -9.08 4.62
N LEU A 118 2.95 -8.22 4.39
CA LEU A 118 4.16 -8.55 3.64
C LEU A 118 5.38 -8.13 4.43
N THR A 119 6.44 -8.95 4.35
CA THR A 119 7.71 -8.59 4.96
C THR A 119 8.60 -7.88 3.94
N LYS A 120 9.38 -6.90 4.41
CA LYS A 120 10.38 -6.25 3.57
C LYS A 120 11.51 -7.20 3.27
N PRO A 121 12.14 -7.11 2.13
CA PRO A 121 11.88 -6.14 1.07
C PRO A 121 10.73 -6.55 0.16
N LEU A 122 10.14 -5.58 -0.50
CA LEU A 122 9.15 -5.86 -1.55
C LEU A 122 9.89 -6.44 -2.74
N THR A 123 9.37 -7.53 -3.29
CA THR A 123 9.98 -8.20 -4.44
C THR A 123 8.94 -8.41 -5.53
N GLU A 124 9.40 -8.73 -6.73
CA GLU A 124 8.50 -9.05 -7.83
C GLU A 124 7.58 -10.20 -7.46
N GLU A 125 8.11 -11.21 -6.78
CA GLU A 125 7.35 -12.37 -6.38
C GLU A 125 6.23 -12.04 -5.41
N LYS A 126 6.55 -11.25 -4.38
CA LYS A 126 5.57 -10.84 -3.40
C LYS A 126 4.49 -9.97 -4.03
N LEU A 127 4.92 -9.07 -4.89
CA LEU A 127 4.01 -8.19 -5.61
C LEU A 127 3.09 -9.00 -6.52
N GLN A 128 3.64 -9.96 -7.25
CA GLN A 128 2.84 -10.81 -8.14
C GLN A 128 1.78 -11.58 -7.37
N ARG A 129 2.13 -12.12 -6.21
CA ARG A 129 1.18 -12.84 -5.37
C ARG A 129 0.05 -11.94 -4.91
N LEU A 130 0.39 -10.74 -4.49
CA LEU A 130 -0.60 -9.77 -4.04
C LEU A 130 -1.54 -9.37 -5.17
N LEU A 131 -0.99 -9.06 -6.33
CA LEU A 131 -1.80 -8.66 -7.48
C LEU A 131 -2.70 -9.78 -7.95
N SER A 132 -2.20 -11.00 -7.97
CA SER A 132 -3.02 -12.15 -8.35
C SER A 132 -4.16 -12.39 -7.36
N LYS A 133 -3.86 -12.27 -6.07
CA LYS A 133 -4.82 -12.55 -5.02
C LYS A 133 -5.91 -11.49 -4.92
N ARG A 134 -5.54 -10.21 -5.01
CA ARG A 134 -6.46 -9.12 -4.70
C ARG A 134 -7.02 -8.42 -5.93
N PHE A 135 -6.35 -8.51 -7.06
CA PHE A 135 -6.76 -7.79 -8.28
C PHE A 135 -6.97 -8.72 -9.47
N ASP A 136 -6.68 -10.01 -9.31
CA ASP A 136 -6.74 -10.98 -10.39
C ASP A 136 -5.88 -10.51 -11.59
N LEU A 137 -4.73 -9.95 -11.30
CA LEU A 137 -3.81 -9.43 -12.30
C LEU A 137 -2.51 -10.22 -12.31
N LYS A 138 -1.93 -10.33 -13.47
CA LYS A 138 -0.60 -10.93 -13.64
C LYS A 138 0.36 -9.89 -14.15
N LEU A 139 1.54 -9.82 -13.55
CA LEU A 139 2.59 -8.98 -14.08
C LEU A 139 3.11 -9.59 -15.36
N ASN A 140 3.46 -8.70 -16.28
CA ASN A 140 4.09 -9.12 -17.54
C ASN A 140 5.58 -9.27 -17.31
N LEU A 141 5.95 -10.36 -16.60
CA LEU A 141 7.34 -10.62 -16.26
C LEU A 141 8.00 -11.31 -17.45
N THR A 142 8.62 -10.52 -18.28
CA THR A 142 9.32 -11.07 -19.43
C THR A 142 10.49 -11.91 -18.93
N PRO A 143 10.58 -13.16 -19.36
CA PRO A 143 11.72 -13.97 -18.95
C PRO A 143 13.02 -13.34 -19.40
N THR A 144 13.98 -13.35 -18.50
CA THR A 144 15.33 -12.88 -18.83
C THR A 144 16.00 -13.91 -19.70
N LYS A 145 16.49 -13.48 -20.78
CA LYS A 145 17.20 -14.36 -21.71
C LYS A 145 18.68 -14.23 -21.53
#